data_2ca74418aabd188682f630ac538bf77e
#
_entry.id   2ca74418aabd188682f630ac538bf77e
#
_cell.length_a   1.000
_cell.length_b   1.000
_cell.length_c   1.000
_cell.angle_alpha   90.00
_cell.angle_beta   90.00
_cell.angle_gamma   90.00
#
_symmetry.space_group_name_H-M   'P 1'
#
loop_
_entity.id
_entity.type
_entity.pdbx_description
1 polymer ?
#
loop_
_entity_poly.entity_id
_entity_poly.type
_entity_poly.pdbx_seq_one_letter_code
_entity_poly.pdbx_strand_id
1 'polypeptide(L)'
;MNVHRSIIPLPALLLLLMAGCSSTGNITVAEEEHAGSQLARQVENQVGYYNDTYLKNYVDSIGRRLVAELGPTPYSFRFQIIDQAEPNAFATPGGYVYVSRGLLALVNSEDELAGILAHEISHVTERHHARQAQRSTLPGLLTV
;
A
#
# COMPACT_ATOMS: atom_id res chain seq x y z
N MET A 1 -24.37 35.94 43.56
CA MET A 1 -23.98 36.01 42.14
C MET A 1 -23.71 34.59 41.68
N ASN A 2 -24.75 33.93 41.12
CA ASN A 2 -24.63 32.54 40.63
C ASN A 2 -24.31 32.55 39.13
N VAL A 3 -23.13 32.11 38.80
CA VAL A 3 -22.69 31.93 37.40
C VAL A 3 -23.15 30.54 36.96
N HIS A 4 -24.27 30.46 36.24
CA HIS A 4 -24.68 29.24 35.54
C HIS A 4 -23.71 28.97 34.38
N ARG A 5 -22.78 28.01 34.57
CA ARG A 5 -22.03 27.42 33.47
C ARG A 5 -22.94 26.46 32.71
N SER A 6 -23.41 26.88 31.55
CA SER A 6 -24.11 26.02 30.61
C SER A 6 -23.09 25.00 30.07
N ILE A 7 -23.22 23.75 30.48
CA ILE A 7 -22.46 22.63 29.96
C ILE A 7 -23.14 22.19 28.65
N ILE A 8 -22.54 22.50 27.52
CA ILE A 8 -22.98 22.00 26.21
C ILE A 8 -22.61 20.52 26.16
N PRO A 9 -23.58 19.61 25.93
CA PRO A 9 -23.26 18.17 25.88
C PRO A 9 -22.42 17.83 24.65
N LEU A 10 -21.33 17.17 24.90
CA LEU A 10 -20.29 16.76 23.95
C LEU A 10 -20.72 15.90 22.72
N PRO A 11 -21.92 15.28 22.65
CA PRO A 11 -22.32 14.50 21.47
C PRO A 11 -22.77 15.35 20.27
N ALA A 12 -23.01 16.65 20.41
CA ALA A 12 -23.49 17.48 19.28
C ALA A 12 -22.38 17.97 18.34
N LEU A 13 -21.10 17.90 18.74
CA LEU A 13 -19.97 18.35 17.93
C LEU A 13 -19.38 17.24 17.03
N LEU A 14 -19.73 15.97 17.28
CA LEU A 14 -19.20 14.84 16.51
C LEU A 14 -19.99 14.52 15.24
N LEU A 15 -21.13 15.17 15.02
CA LEU A 15 -22.01 14.87 13.88
C LEU A 15 -21.76 15.76 12.64
N LEU A 16 -20.84 16.72 12.70
CA LEU A 16 -20.63 17.70 11.61
C LEU A 16 -19.39 17.44 10.75
N LEU A 17 -18.66 16.32 10.96
CA LEU A 17 -17.43 15.98 10.22
C LEU A 17 -17.59 14.80 9.26
N MET A 18 -18.80 14.29 9.03
CA MET A 18 -19.09 13.21 8.08
C MET A 18 -19.72 13.68 6.76
N ALA A 19 -19.50 14.94 6.38
CA ALA A 19 -19.72 15.38 5.01
C ALA A 19 -18.46 15.12 4.16
N GLY A 20 -17.90 13.91 4.27
CA GLY A 20 -16.90 13.38 3.35
C GLY A 20 -17.63 12.99 2.06
N CYS A 21 -17.33 13.65 0.95
CA CYS A 21 -17.78 13.36 -0.38
C CYS A 21 -17.67 11.85 -0.66
N SER A 22 -18.82 11.18 -0.70
CA SER A 22 -18.95 9.86 -1.33
C SER A 22 -18.86 10.09 -2.85
N SER A 23 -17.64 10.27 -3.37
CA SER A 23 -17.41 10.17 -4.78
C SER A 23 -17.48 8.68 -5.13
N THR A 24 -18.60 8.22 -5.65
CA THR A 24 -18.77 6.94 -6.35
C THR A 24 -18.00 6.94 -7.68
N GLY A 25 -16.83 7.58 -7.72
CA GLY A 25 -15.94 7.62 -8.87
C GLY A 25 -14.91 6.49 -8.83
N ASN A 26 -14.48 6.04 -10.00
CA ASN A 26 -13.34 5.13 -10.10
C ASN A 26 -12.11 5.80 -9.51
N ILE A 27 -11.41 5.11 -8.59
CA ILE A 27 -10.14 5.58 -8.03
C ILE A 27 -9.16 5.80 -9.19
N THR A 28 -8.57 6.97 -9.27
CA THR A 28 -7.58 7.33 -10.30
C THR A 28 -6.19 6.81 -9.93
N VAL A 29 -5.29 6.72 -10.92
CA VAL A 29 -3.88 6.36 -10.68
C VAL A 29 -3.21 7.36 -9.73
N ALA A 30 -3.52 8.66 -9.85
CA ALA A 30 -2.97 9.68 -8.96
C ALA A 30 -3.42 9.51 -7.50
N GLU A 31 -4.67 9.10 -7.27
CA GLU A 31 -5.17 8.77 -5.93
C GLU A 31 -4.49 7.52 -5.38
N GLU A 32 -4.25 6.50 -6.21
CA GLU A 32 -3.48 5.32 -5.81
C GLU A 32 -2.04 5.66 -5.45
N GLU A 33 -1.36 6.50 -6.24
CA GLU A 33 0.00 6.95 -5.94
C GLU A 33 0.05 7.75 -4.63
N HIS A 34 -0.92 8.63 -4.40
CA HIS A 34 -1.01 9.38 -3.14
C HIS A 34 -1.21 8.45 -1.94
N ALA A 35 -2.17 7.53 -2.01
CA ALA A 35 -2.41 6.54 -0.96
C ALA A 35 -1.18 5.66 -0.73
N GLY A 36 -0.54 5.18 -1.80
CA GLY A 36 0.68 4.38 -1.73
C GLY A 36 1.83 5.11 -1.08
N SER A 37 2.00 6.40 -1.38
CA SER A 37 3.06 7.21 -0.76
C SER A 37 2.84 7.41 0.75
N GLN A 38 1.60 7.49 1.21
CA GLN A 38 1.28 7.55 2.64
C GLN A 38 1.56 6.21 3.33
N LEU A 39 1.16 5.09 2.71
CA LEU A 39 1.46 3.75 3.21
C LEU A 39 2.97 3.48 3.24
N ALA A 40 3.71 3.92 2.24
CA ALA A 40 5.16 3.79 2.20
C ALA A 40 5.83 4.48 3.42
N ARG A 41 5.38 5.69 3.77
CA ARG A 41 5.86 6.36 5.00
C ARG A 41 5.49 5.60 6.28
N GLN A 42 4.32 4.97 6.33
CA GLN A 42 3.93 4.14 7.47
C GLN A 42 4.82 2.89 7.60
N VAL A 43 5.10 2.21 6.48
CA VAL A 43 6.01 1.06 6.45
C VAL A 43 7.40 1.47 6.93
N GLU A 44 7.94 2.59 6.42
CA GLU A 44 9.23 3.11 6.84
C GLU A 44 9.30 3.42 8.34
N ASN A 45 8.24 4.06 8.88
CA ASN A 45 8.21 4.45 10.29
C ASN A 45 7.97 3.28 11.25
N GLN A 46 7.22 2.25 10.84
CA GLN A 46 6.82 1.14 11.72
C GLN A 46 7.77 -0.05 11.65
N VAL A 47 8.30 -0.34 10.46
CA VAL A 47 9.14 -1.51 10.22
C VAL A 47 10.58 -1.10 9.94
N GLY A 48 10.79 0.00 9.19
CA GLY A 48 12.08 0.44 8.71
C GLY A 48 12.53 -0.28 7.45
N TYR A 49 13.53 0.31 6.77
CA TYR A 49 14.17 -0.31 5.62
C TYR A 49 15.45 -1.03 6.03
N TYR A 50 15.67 -2.21 5.47
CA TYR A 50 16.93 -2.92 5.64
C TYR A 50 18.03 -2.20 4.84
N ASN A 51 19.02 -1.67 5.54
CA ASN A 51 20.03 -0.78 4.97
C ASN A 51 21.22 -1.58 4.40
N ASP A 52 21.00 -2.27 3.29
CA ASP A 52 22.03 -2.93 2.49
C ASP A 52 21.89 -2.48 1.03
N THR A 53 22.80 -1.62 0.61
CA THR A 53 22.80 -1.03 -0.74
C THR A 53 22.97 -2.07 -1.84
N TYR A 54 23.76 -3.11 -1.60
CA TYR A 54 23.99 -4.17 -2.58
C TYR A 54 22.71 -4.98 -2.81
N LEU A 55 22.12 -5.48 -1.74
CA LEU A 55 20.85 -6.23 -1.81
C LEU A 55 19.71 -5.39 -2.38
N LYS A 56 19.63 -4.12 -1.96
CA LYS A 56 18.62 -3.20 -2.52
C LYS A 56 18.76 -3.05 -4.03
N ASN A 57 19.97 -2.80 -4.52
CA ASN A 57 20.22 -2.64 -5.95
C ASN A 57 19.95 -3.95 -6.72
N TYR A 58 20.24 -5.09 -6.11
CA TYR A 58 19.95 -6.41 -6.69
C TYR A 58 18.44 -6.63 -6.85
N VAL A 59 17.64 -6.42 -5.80
CA VAL A 59 16.17 -6.52 -5.85
C VAL A 59 15.59 -5.53 -6.87
N ASP A 60 16.05 -4.27 -6.83
CA ASP A 60 15.62 -3.23 -7.77
C ASP A 60 15.93 -3.60 -9.23
N SER A 61 17.09 -4.20 -9.49
CA SER A 61 17.47 -4.64 -10.85
C SER A 61 16.56 -5.72 -11.40
N ILE A 62 16.18 -6.71 -10.58
CA ILE A 62 15.25 -7.76 -10.96
C ILE A 62 13.87 -7.17 -11.23
N GLY A 63 13.37 -6.35 -10.28
CA GLY A 63 12.07 -5.71 -10.41
C GLY A 63 11.94 -4.84 -11.65
N ARG A 64 12.98 -4.05 -11.99
CA ARG A 64 13.00 -3.23 -13.21
C ARG A 64 12.98 -4.05 -14.48
N ARG A 65 13.67 -5.19 -14.54
CA ARG A 65 13.60 -6.11 -15.68
C ARG A 65 12.19 -6.65 -15.87
N LEU A 66 11.54 -7.07 -14.78
CA LEU A 66 10.16 -7.55 -14.84
C LEU A 66 9.19 -6.47 -15.31
N VAL A 67 9.32 -5.23 -14.80
CA VAL A 67 8.47 -4.11 -15.24
C VAL A 67 8.69 -3.78 -16.72
N ALA A 68 9.91 -3.89 -17.22
CA ALA A 68 10.21 -3.65 -18.64
C ALA A 68 9.48 -4.65 -19.56
N GLU A 69 9.28 -5.90 -19.13
CA GLU A 69 8.54 -6.92 -19.89
C GLU A 69 7.02 -6.69 -19.91
N LEU A 70 6.47 -5.89 -18.98
CA LEU A 70 5.03 -5.55 -18.98
C LEU A 70 4.64 -4.59 -20.10
N GLY A 71 5.63 -3.87 -20.66
CA GLY A 71 5.34 -2.77 -21.58
C GLY A 71 4.86 -1.50 -20.84
N PRO A 72 4.15 -0.59 -21.55
CA PRO A 72 3.73 0.67 -20.96
C PRO A 72 2.82 0.49 -19.75
N THR A 73 3.19 1.09 -18.62
CA THR A 73 2.41 1.10 -17.38
C THR A 73 2.31 2.53 -16.84
N PRO A 74 1.15 2.92 -16.25
CA PRO A 74 1.01 4.23 -15.64
C PRO A 74 1.72 4.35 -14.28
N TYR A 75 2.25 3.24 -13.73
CA TYR A 75 2.85 3.20 -12.40
C TYR A 75 4.37 3.36 -12.42
N SER A 76 4.88 4.14 -11.46
CA SER A 76 6.32 4.22 -11.17
C SER A 76 6.68 3.21 -10.09
N PHE A 77 7.19 2.04 -10.50
CA PHE A 77 7.54 0.98 -9.54
C PHE A 77 8.78 1.33 -8.69
N ARG A 78 8.69 1.00 -7.40
CA ARG A 78 9.74 1.20 -6.39
C ARG A 78 9.86 -0.07 -5.56
N PHE A 79 11.06 -0.64 -5.54
CA PHE A 79 11.35 -1.88 -4.81
C PHE A 79 12.16 -1.55 -3.55
N GLN A 80 11.73 -2.05 -2.39
CA GLN A 80 12.37 -1.82 -1.11
C GLN A 80 12.49 -3.10 -0.29
N ILE A 81 13.55 -3.17 0.51
CA ILE A 81 13.72 -4.26 1.48
C ILE A 81 13.34 -3.72 2.86
N ILE A 82 12.40 -4.36 3.53
CA ILE A 82 11.99 -4.01 4.90
C ILE A 82 12.77 -4.85 5.93
N ASP A 83 13.05 -4.23 7.09
CA ASP A 83 13.78 -4.88 8.19
C ASP A 83 12.85 -5.76 9.04
N GLN A 84 12.28 -6.77 8.41
CA GLN A 84 11.39 -7.75 9.03
C GLN A 84 12.02 -9.15 8.91
N ALA A 85 12.06 -9.88 10.05
CA ALA A 85 12.63 -11.23 10.09
C ALA A 85 11.69 -12.30 9.49
N GLU A 86 10.37 -12.09 9.61
CA GLU A 86 9.38 -12.98 9.03
C GLU A 86 9.41 -12.86 7.50
N PRO A 87 9.40 -14.00 6.77
CA PRO A 87 9.32 -14.02 5.32
C PRO A 87 8.02 -13.35 4.84
N ASN A 88 8.16 -12.28 4.05
CA ASN A 88 7.02 -11.55 3.55
C ASN A 88 7.37 -10.78 2.27
N ALA A 89 6.40 -10.67 1.37
CA ALA A 89 6.40 -9.73 0.26
C ALA A 89 5.00 -9.14 0.12
N PHE A 90 4.91 -7.90 -0.29
CA PHE A 90 3.64 -7.24 -0.57
C PHE A 90 3.84 -6.00 -1.44
N ALA A 91 2.78 -5.62 -2.15
CA ALA A 91 2.72 -4.35 -2.84
C ALA A 91 1.69 -3.43 -2.19
N THR A 92 1.88 -2.12 -2.35
CA THR A 92 0.87 -1.11 -2.02
C THR A 92 0.45 -0.37 -3.29
N PRO A 93 -0.69 0.34 -3.27
CA PRO A 93 -1.11 1.16 -4.41
C PRO A 93 0.01 2.07 -4.90
N GLY A 94 0.00 2.43 -6.19
CA GLY A 94 0.97 3.37 -6.75
C GLY A 94 2.35 2.80 -7.06
N GLY A 95 2.54 1.46 -6.96
CA GLY A 95 3.77 0.80 -7.44
C GLY A 95 4.87 0.59 -6.40
N TYR A 96 4.57 0.66 -5.12
CA TYR A 96 5.53 0.31 -4.08
C TYR A 96 5.50 -1.19 -3.81
N VAL A 97 6.64 -1.86 -3.97
CA VAL A 97 6.82 -3.30 -3.78
C VAL A 97 7.87 -3.54 -2.70
N TYR A 98 7.53 -4.38 -1.75
CA TYR A 98 8.35 -4.67 -0.58
C TYR A 98 8.67 -6.15 -0.49
N VAL A 99 9.91 -6.46 -0.11
CA VAL A 99 10.33 -7.80 0.31
C VAL A 99 10.99 -7.69 1.69
N SER A 100 10.76 -8.65 2.56
CA SER A 100 11.43 -8.67 3.85
C SER A 100 12.84 -9.26 3.74
N ARG A 101 13.75 -8.84 4.65
CA ARG A 101 15.06 -9.49 4.75
C ARG A 101 14.95 -10.98 5.08
N GLY A 102 13.89 -11.37 5.82
CA GLY A 102 13.61 -12.78 6.12
C GLY A 102 13.24 -13.58 4.89
N LEU A 103 12.50 -13.00 3.93
CA LEU A 103 12.21 -13.65 2.65
C LEU A 103 13.50 -13.82 1.83
N LEU A 104 14.33 -12.79 1.75
CA LEU A 104 15.60 -12.85 1.01
C LEU A 104 16.56 -13.90 1.56
N ALA A 105 16.48 -14.22 2.86
CA ALA A 105 17.27 -15.29 3.47
C ALA A 105 16.76 -16.71 3.13
N LEU A 106 15.53 -16.84 2.62
CA LEU A 106 14.91 -18.13 2.30
C LEU A 106 14.92 -18.46 0.80
N VAL A 107 14.87 -17.45 -0.06
CA VAL A 107 14.89 -17.69 -1.51
C VAL A 107 16.23 -18.32 -1.93
N ASN A 108 16.17 -19.36 -2.78
CA ASN A 108 17.33 -20.13 -3.17
C ASN A 108 17.87 -19.72 -4.54
N SER A 109 17.12 -18.91 -5.29
CA SER A 109 17.51 -18.49 -6.65
C SER A 109 16.94 -17.14 -7.01
N GLU A 110 17.53 -16.50 -8.02
CA GLU A 110 17.00 -15.28 -8.62
C GLU A 110 15.61 -15.52 -9.23
N ASP A 111 15.37 -16.70 -9.80
CA ASP A 111 14.08 -17.04 -10.42
C ASP A 111 12.95 -17.11 -9.39
N GLU A 112 13.22 -17.65 -8.19
CA GLU A 112 12.26 -17.64 -7.09
C GLU A 112 11.91 -16.21 -6.67
N LEU A 113 12.92 -15.35 -6.49
CA LEU A 113 12.70 -13.95 -6.14
C LEU A 113 11.97 -13.22 -7.27
N ALA A 114 12.33 -13.45 -8.52
CA ALA A 114 11.66 -12.87 -9.67
C ALA A 114 10.18 -13.29 -9.75
N GLY A 115 9.86 -14.55 -9.46
CA GLY A 115 8.49 -15.04 -9.39
C GLY A 115 7.66 -14.32 -8.32
N ILE A 116 8.23 -14.11 -7.12
CA ILE A 116 7.58 -13.38 -6.04
C ILE A 116 7.36 -11.92 -6.43
N LEU A 117 8.39 -11.24 -6.95
CA LEU A 117 8.27 -9.85 -7.39
C LEU A 117 7.25 -9.68 -8.52
N ALA A 118 7.21 -10.61 -9.49
CA ALA A 118 6.23 -10.59 -10.58
C ALA A 118 4.80 -10.71 -10.03
N HIS A 119 4.59 -11.55 -9.01
CA HIS A 119 3.30 -11.68 -8.34
C HIS A 119 2.87 -10.35 -7.71
N GLU A 120 3.75 -9.68 -6.98
CA GLU A 120 3.45 -8.39 -6.35
C GLU A 120 3.23 -7.27 -7.38
N ILE A 121 4.02 -7.25 -8.46
CA ILE A 121 3.82 -6.33 -9.59
C ILE A 121 2.42 -6.53 -10.20
N SER A 122 1.96 -7.78 -10.33
CA SER A 122 0.63 -8.07 -10.87
C SER A 122 -0.50 -7.49 -10.02
N HIS A 123 -0.37 -7.48 -8.70
CA HIS A 123 -1.34 -6.86 -7.80
C HIS A 123 -1.52 -5.35 -8.06
N VAL A 124 -0.45 -4.66 -8.41
CA VAL A 124 -0.51 -3.23 -8.77
C VAL A 124 -1.15 -3.05 -10.15
N THR A 125 -0.66 -3.76 -11.17
CA THR A 125 -1.14 -3.62 -12.55
C THR A 125 -2.61 -4.02 -12.71
N GLU A 126 -3.04 -5.04 -12.00
CA GLU A 126 -4.44 -5.50 -11.93
C GLU A 126 -5.32 -4.60 -11.05
N ARG A 127 -4.73 -3.61 -10.37
CA ARG A 127 -5.43 -2.68 -9.48
C ARG A 127 -6.24 -3.38 -8.39
N HIS A 128 -5.71 -4.46 -7.83
CA HIS A 128 -6.42 -5.26 -6.82
C HIS A 128 -6.81 -4.44 -5.61
N HIS A 129 -5.95 -3.54 -5.14
CA HIS A 129 -6.21 -2.65 -4.01
C HIS A 129 -7.36 -1.67 -4.29
N ALA A 130 -7.41 -1.07 -5.47
CA ALA A 130 -8.49 -0.17 -5.87
C ALA A 130 -9.83 -0.92 -5.97
N ARG A 131 -9.83 -2.11 -6.57
CA ARG A 131 -11.03 -2.95 -6.65
C ARG A 131 -11.53 -3.38 -5.27
N GLN A 132 -10.62 -3.71 -4.34
CA GLN A 132 -10.98 -4.07 -2.97
C GLN A 132 -11.57 -2.88 -2.20
N ALA A 133 -10.96 -1.71 -2.30
CA ALA A 133 -11.46 -0.48 -1.68
C ALA A 133 -12.86 -0.13 -2.19
N GLN A 134 -13.11 -0.24 -3.49
CA GLN A 134 -14.44 -0.02 -4.07
C GLN A 134 -15.49 -1.01 -3.57
N ARG A 135 -15.14 -2.29 -3.39
CA ARG A 135 -16.05 -3.32 -2.84
C ARG A 135 -16.39 -3.07 -1.37
N SER A 136 -15.46 -2.57 -0.57
CA SER A 136 -15.69 -2.26 0.84
C SER A 136 -16.55 -1.01 1.06
N THR A 137 -16.68 -0.13 0.06
CA THR A 137 -17.53 1.06 0.12
C THR A 137 -18.96 0.85 -0.38
N LEU A 138 -19.30 -0.34 -0.90
CA LEU A 138 -20.69 -0.66 -1.29
C LEU A 138 -21.50 -1.04 -0.05
N PRO A 139 -22.45 -0.19 0.43
CA PRO A 139 -23.37 -0.58 1.48
C PRO A 139 -24.39 -1.52 0.87
N GLY A 140 -24.42 -2.79 1.28
CA GLY A 140 -25.58 -3.60 0.97
C GLY A 140 -25.39 -5.04 0.51
N LEU A 141 -24.30 -5.72 0.85
CA LEU A 141 -24.20 -7.19 0.64
C LEU A 141 -23.99 -7.95 1.97
N LEU A 142 -24.71 -7.53 3.02
CA LEU A 142 -24.96 -8.33 4.21
C LEU A 142 -26.46 -8.59 4.31
N THR A 143 -26.99 -9.42 3.42
CA THR A 143 -28.27 -10.09 3.61
C THR A 143 -28.19 -11.46 2.97
N VAL A 144 -28.22 -12.41 3.85
CA VAL A 144 -28.64 -13.81 3.91
C VAL A 144 -27.51 -14.74 4.21
#